data_d3f0ae7f80f33439041f197a6bd0d1eb
#
_entry.id   d3f0ae7f80f33439041f197a6bd0d1eb
#
_cell.length_a   1.000
_cell.length_b   1.000
_cell.length_c   1.000
_cell.angle_alpha   90.00
_cell.angle_beta   90.00
_cell.angle_gamma   90.00
#
_symmetry.space_group_name_H-M   'P 1'
#
loop_
_entity.id
_entity.type
_entity.pdbx_description
1 polymer ?
#
loop_
_entity_poly.entity_id
_entity_poly.type
_entity_poly.pdbx_seq_one_letter_code
_entity_poly.pdbx_strand_id
1 'polypeptide(L)'
;MAFATLIVKEGSRQLTAQISRPDSANSINSTLIQELHQALDWVERIPDCRTFVLEGLPGVFCTGLDLREAIQGANVASETDQAAEYLRLLKRLTLSPRIVVCRVDGRVVAGGVGLVAASDIVLATPRAEFSLPEALWGLLPCCVLPFLLRRIGCQKAYFLTLTTRTMSAQEALSAHLVDELSENLDDALRKLTLRLNLLDDRVILDLKGYFQQISGIPPEIEQIAVQETNRLAGQPYVRENISNYIQRGLLPWEKRPS
;
A
#
# COMPACT_ATOMS: atom_id res chain seq x y z
N MET A 1 19.11 -4.86 -12.79
CA MET A 1 17.93 -5.76 -12.84
C MET A 1 16.89 -5.14 -13.74
N ALA A 2 16.21 -5.93 -14.54
CA ALA A 2 15.04 -5.46 -15.30
C ALA A 2 13.78 -5.91 -14.56
N PHE A 3 12.90 -4.97 -14.22
CA PHE A 3 11.61 -5.22 -13.60
C PHE A 3 10.51 -5.09 -14.66
N ALA A 4 9.44 -5.84 -14.53
CA ALA A 4 8.29 -5.80 -15.43
C ALA A 4 7.24 -4.77 -14.98
N THR A 5 7.15 -4.52 -13.67
CA THR A 5 6.12 -3.68 -13.05
C THR A 5 6.68 -2.44 -12.33
N LEU A 6 8.00 -2.35 -12.22
CA LEU A 6 8.68 -1.24 -11.56
C LEU A 6 9.69 -0.56 -12.49
N ILE A 7 9.78 0.76 -12.37
CA ILE A 7 10.91 1.54 -12.86
C ILE A 7 11.75 1.92 -11.64
N VAL A 8 12.98 1.40 -11.57
CA VAL A 8 13.86 1.64 -10.42
C VAL A 8 14.99 2.58 -10.82
N LYS A 9 15.21 3.61 -10.00
CA LYS A 9 16.25 4.62 -10.19
C LYS A 9 17.08 4.79 -8.93
N GLU A 10 18.39 4.69 -9.06
CA GLU A 10 19.33 5.03 -7.99
C GLU A 10 19.62 6.53 -7.99
N GLY A 11 19.57 7.13 -6.80
CA GLY A 11 19.97 8.51 -6.54
C GLY A 11 21.03 8.58 -5.45
N SER A 12 21.41 9.79 -5.04
CA SER A 12 22.32 9.98 -3.92
C SER A 12 21.66 9.53 -2.61
N ARG A 13 22.17 8.40 -2.03
CA ARG A 13 21.67 7.79 -0.78
C ARG A 13 20.19 7.39 -0.81
N GLN A 14 19.63 7.18 -1.99
CA GLN A 14 18.20 6.94 -2.23
C GLN A 14 18.02 5.94 -3.37
N LEU A 15 17.08 5.01 -3.22
CA LEU A 15 16.55 4.19 -4.30
C LEU A 15 15.06 4.53 -4.48
N THR A 16 14.66 4.87 -5.69
CA THR A 16 13.26 5.12 -6.04
C THR A 16 12.71 3.95 -6.84
N ALA A 17 11.61 3.38 -6.38
CA ALA A 17 10.82 2.37 -7.09
C ALA A 17 9.48 3.00 -7.49
N GLN A 18 9.28 3.20 -8.80
CA GLN A 18 8.04 3.69 -9.36
C GLN A 18 7.20 2.51 -9.87
N ILE A 19 6.00 2.35 -9.33
CA ILE A 19 5.04 1.39 -9.87
C ILE A 19 4.64 1.84 -11.27
N SER A 20 4.81 0.98 -12.26
CA SER A 20 4.59 1.29 -13.67
C SER A 20 3.80 0.17 -14.35
N ARG A 21 2.49 0.16 -14.10
CA ARG A 21 1.51 -0.73 -14.72
C ARG A 21 0.34 0.08 -15.28
N PRO A 22 0.56 0.91 -16.33
CA PRO A 22 -0.45 1.85 -16.84
C PRO A 22 -1.73 1.14 -17.29
N ASP A 23 -1.63 -0.03 -17.92
CA ASP A 23 -2.78 -0.78 -18.46
C ASP A 23 -3.71 -1.34 -17.37
N SER A 24 -3.25 -1.38 -16.12
CA SER A 24 -4.01 -1.87 -14.97
C SER A 24 -4.13 -0.82 -13.86
N ALA A 25 -3.89 0.46 -14.17
CA ALA A 25 -3.93 1.56 -13.21
C ALA A 25 -3.11 1.27 -11.94
N ASN A 26 -1.91 0.70 -12.10
CA ASN A 26 -0.99 0.31 -11.03
C ASN A 26 -1.60 -0.67 -10.01
N SER A 27 -2.51 -1.56 -10.44
CA SER A 27 -3.04 -2.60 -9.56
C SER A 27 -1.94 -3.56 -9.10
N ILE A 28 -2.13 -4.14 -7.92
CA ILE A 28 -1.19 -5.04 -7.26
C ILE A 28 -1.44 -6.46 -7.75
N ASN A 29 -0.45 -7.05 -8.39
CA ASN A 29 -0.42 -8.47 -8.75
C ASN A 29 0.78 -9.18 -8.08
N SER A 30 0.85 -10.49 -8.22
CA SER A 30 1.92 -11.30 -7.63
C SER A 30 3.31 -10.87 -8.11
N THR A 31 3.45 -10.47 -9.38
CA THR A 31 4.71 -9.96 -9.93
C THR A 31 5.14 -8.66 -9.24
N LEU A 32 4.23 -7.70 -9.06
CA LEU A 32 4.53 -6.44 -8.37
C LEU A 32 4.96 -6.67 -6.92
N ILE A 33 4.27 -7.58 -6.20
CA ILE A 33 4.65 -7.93 -4.82
C ILE A 33 6.08 -8.48 -4.79
N GLN A 34 6.40 -9.43 -5.66
CA GLN A 34 7.75 -10.02 -5.74
C GLN A 34 8.81 -8.99 -6.11
N GLU A 35 8.53 -8.13 -7.08
CA GLU A 35 9.46 -7.09 -7.52
C GLU A 35 9.69 -6.02 -6.45
N LEU A 36 8.67 -5.67 -5.65
CA LEU A 36 8.85 -4.79 -4.49
C LEU A 36 9.72 -5.44 -3.42
N HIS A 37 9.59 -6.74 -3.17
CA HIS A 37 10.52 -7.47 -2.30
C HIS A 37 11.96 -7.42 -2.83
N GLN A 38 12.16 -7.62 -4.15
CA GLN A 38 13.48 -7.55 -4.78
C GLN A 38 14.07 -6.12 -4.72
N ALA A 39 13.23 -5.09 -4.89
CA ALA A 39 13.67 -3.70 -4.76
C ALA A 39 14.08 -3.37 -3.32
N LEU A 40 13.38 -3.91 -2.32
CA LEU A 40 13.77 -3.82 -0.91
C LEU A 40 15.08 -4.57 -0.65
N ASP A 41 15.26 -5.78 -1.19
CA ASP A 41 16.54 -6.49 -1.11
C ASP A 41 17.68 -5.68 -1.72
N TRP A 42 17.39 -4.99 -2.83
CA TRP A 42 18.39 -4.17 -3.50
C TRP A 42 18.79 -2.96 -2.66
N VAL A 43 17.83 -2.15 -2.21
CA VAL A 43 18.13 -0.95 -1.41
C VAL A 43 18.85 -1.29 -0.10
N GLU A 44 18.52 -2.43 0.51
CA GLU A 44 19.13 -2.89 1.77
C GLU A 44 20.61 -3.29 1.60
N ARG A 45 20.99 -3.69 0.38
CA ARG A 45 22.39 -4.05 0.03
C ARG A 45 23.24 -2.86 -0.43
N ILE A 46 22.64 -1.73 -0.81
CA ILE A 46 23.40 -0.55 -1.23
C ILE A 46 24.02 0.09 0.01
N PRO A 47 25.37 0.17 0.09
CA PRO A 47 26.02 0.92 1.16
C PRO A 47 25.55 2.37 1.15
N ASP A 48 25.43 2.96 2.33
CA ASP A 48 25.04 4.37 2.52
C ASP A 48 23.67 4.79 1.93
N CYS A 49 22.90 3.91 1.30
CA CYS A 49 21.55 4.20 0.90
C CYS A 49 20.65 4.27 2.14
N ARG A 50 19.94 5.38 2.36
CA ARG A 50 19.13 5.61 3.55
C ARG A 50 17.65 5.59 3.28
N THR A 51 17.24 5.94 2.07
CA THR A 51 15.85 6.14 1.74
C THR A 51 15.43 5.21 0.61
N PHE A 52 14.33 4.50 0.82
CA PHE A 52 13.58 3.81 -0.21
C PHE A 52 12.34 4.64 -0.53
N VAL A 53 12.24 5.14 -1.76
CA VAL A 53 11.09 5.94 -2.22
C VAL A 53 10.18 5.07 -3.06
N LEU A 54 8.91 5.00 -2.68
CA LEU A 54 7.87 4.33 -3.45
C LEU A 54 6.94 5.38 -4.06
N GLU A 55 6.75 5.32 -5.37
CA GLU A 55 5.87 6.24 -6.09
C GLU A 55 5.03 5.52 -7.16
N GLY A 56 3.96 6.14 -7.60
CA GLY A 56 3.14 5.67 -8.72
C GLY A 56 3.37 6.48 -9.99
N LEU A 57 2.48 6.28 -10.95
CA LEU A 57 2.39 7.13 -12.14
C LEU A 57 1.62 8.43 -11.83
N PRO A 58 1.82 9.51 -12.60
CA PRO A 58 1.02 10.73 -12.44
C PRO A 58 -0.48 10.43 -12.48
N GLY A 59 -1.22 10.91 -11.50
CA GLY A 59 -2.66 10.70 -11.36
C GLY A 59 -3.09 9.36 -10.77
N VAL A 60 -2.19 8.38 -10.64
CA VAL A 60 -2.50 7.07 -10.06
C VAL A 60 -1.30 6.51 -9.31
N PHE A 61 -1.41 6.46 -7.99
CA PHE A 61 -0.41 5.77 -7.18
C PHE A 61 -0.60 4.24 -7.28
N CYS A 62 -1.77 3.75 -6.85
CA CYS A 62 -2.11 2.31 -6.89
C CYS A 62 -3.60 2.10 -6.65
N THR A 63 -4.24 1.20 -7.40
CA THR A 63 -5.69 0.93 -7.32
C THR A 63 -6.07 -0.36 -6.57
N GLY A 64 -5.16 -0.92 -5.78
CA GLY A 64 -5.40 -2.14 -5.01
C GLY A 64 -5.15 -3.42 -5.79
N LEU A 65 -5.68 -4.54 -5.29
CA LEU A 65 -5.43 -5.85 -5.90
C LEU A 65 -5.97 -5.94 -7.33
N ASP A 66 -5.22 -6.65 -8.18
CA ASP A 66 -5.63 -6.95 -9.56
C ASP A 66 -6.74 -8.01 -9.55
N LEU A 67 -7.99 -7.56 -9.68
CA LEU A 67 -9.16 -8.44 -9.65
C LEU A 67 -9.17 -9.49 -10.76
N ARG A 68 -8.47 -9.25 -11.87
CA ARG A 68 -8.36 -10.24 -12.97
C ARG A 68 -7.50 -11.42 -12.56
N GLU A 69 -6.39 -11.15 -11.89
CA GLU A 69 -5.53 -12.21 -11.35
C GLU A 69 -6.24 -13.00 -10.24
N ALA A 70 -6.98 -12.32 -9.37
CA ALA A 70 -7.74 -12.94 -8.28
C ALA A 70 -8.77 -13.98 -8.78
N ILE A 71 -9.38 -13.78 -9.96
CA ILE A 71 -10.29 -14.78 -10.56
C ILE A 71 -9.53 -15.90 -11.27
N GLN A 72 -8.46 -15.58 -11.99
CA GLN A 72 -7.69 -16.59 -12.73
C GLN A 72 -6.94 -17.55 -11.81
N GLY A 73 -6.53 -17.05 -10.65
CA GLY A 73 -5.88 -17.83 -9.59
C GLY A 73 -6.82 -18.67 -8.72
N ALA A 74 -8.06 -18.95 -9.17
CA ALA A 74 -9.12 -19.62 -8.41
C ALA A 74 -8.81 -21.04 -7.86
N ASN A 75 -7.57 -21.46 -7.84
CA ASN A 75 -7.06 -22.50 -6.96
C ASN A 75 -6.85 -21.87 -5.57
N VAL A 76 -7.63 -22.30 -4.60
CA VAL A 76 -7.65 -21.83 -3.20
C VAL A 76 -6.26 -21.64 -2.58
N ALA A 77 -5.26 -22.38 -3.01
CA ALA A 77 -3.88 -22.27 -2.55
C ALA A 77 -3.18 -20.96 -3.01
N SER A 78 -3.47 -20.46 -4.22
CA SER A 78 -2.80 -19.26 -4.75
C SER A 78 -3.34 -17.96 -4.11
N GLU A 79 -4.64 -17.92 -3.76
CA GLU A 79 -5.23 -16.74 -3.08
C GLU A 79 -4.69 -16.59 -1.66
N THR A 80 -4.48 -17.70 -0.95
CA THR A 80 -3.89 -17.71 0.40
C THR A 80 -2.47 -17.16 0.37
N ASP A 81 -1.67 -17.59 -0.61
CA ASP A 81 -0.30 -17.14 -0.78
C ASP A 81 -0.22 -15.65 -1.11
N GLN A 82 -1.10 -15.13 -1.97
CA GLN A 82 -1.09 -13.71 -2.36
C GLN A 82 -1.42 -12.77 -1.19
N ALA A 83 -2.41 -13.11 -0.36
CA ALA A 83 -2.74 -12.30 0.82
C ALA A 83 -1.59 -12.30 1.84
N ALA A 84 -0.99 -13.47 2.09
CA ALA A 84 0.15 -13.61 2.98
C ALA A 84 1.39 -12.88 2.44
N GLU A 85 1.69 -12.99 1.14
CA GLU A 85 2.81 -12.27 0.51
C GLU A 85 2.61 -10.76 0.55
N TYR A 86 1.40 -10.29 0.30
CA TYR A 86 1.10 -8.87 0.39
C TYR A 86 1.25 -8.35 1.83
N LEU A 87 0.72 -9.07 2.83
CA LEU A 87 0.89 -8.70 4.24
C LEU A 87 2.38 -8.69 4.62
N ARG A 88 3.14 -9.69 4.16
CA ARG A 88 4.60 -9.76 4.37
C ARG A 88 5.33 -8.57 3.77
N LEU A 89 4.90 -8.13 2.57
CA LEU A 89 5.44 -6.92 1.94
C LEU A 89 5.19 -5.68 2.81
N LEU A 90 3.95 -5.46 3.28
CA LEU A 90 3.61 -4.33 4.15
C LEU A 90 4.43 -4.34 5.44
N LYS A 91 4.56 -5.51 6.06
CA LYS A 91 5.39 -5.70 7.24
C LYS A 91 6.85 -5.37 6.96
N ARG A 92 7.37 -5.82 5.82
CA ARG A 92 8.74 -5.56 5.42
C ARG A 92 9.01 -4.07 5.17
N LEU A 93 8.09 -3.34 4.52
CA LEU A 93 8.18 -1.89 4.38
C LEU A 93 8.30 -1.20 5.75
N THR A 94 7.47 -1.61 6.70
CA THR A 94 7.49 -1.07 8.07
C THR A 94 8.79 -1.37 8.82
N LEU A 95 9.37 -2.56 8.62
CA LEU A 95 10.55 -3.04 9.34
C LEU A 95 11.88 -2.83 8.59
N SER A 96 11.84 -2.35 7.35
CA SER A 96 13.05 -2.13 6.54
C SER A 96 14.08 -1.29 7.31
N PRO A 97 15.38 -1.63 7.25
CA PRO A 97 16.45 -0.82 7.82
C PRO A 97 16.63 0.54 7.10
N ARG A 98 15.84 0.77 6.04
CA ARG A 98 15.81 2.03 5.30
C ARG A 98 14.56 2.82 5.65
N ILE A 99 14.63 4.14 5.53
CA ILE A 99 13.45 5.00 5.67
C ILE A 99 12.62 4.85 4.40
N VAL A 100 11.38 4.39 4.56
CA VAL A 100 10.44 4.21 3.45
C VAL A 100 9.60 5.47 3.30
N VAL A 101 9.68 6.10 2.14
CA VAL A 101 8.92 7.32 1.81
C VAL A 101 7.96 7.02 0.66
N CYS A 102 6.66 7.20 0.87
CA CYS A 102 5.69 7.22 -0.22
C CYS A 102 5.55 8.63 -0.81
N ARG A 103 5.59 8.71 -2.15
CA ARG A 103 5.24 9.91 -2.92
C ARG A 103 3.95 9.63 -3.66
N VAL A 104 2.90 10.33 -3.26
CA VAL A 104 1.54 10.08 -3.76
C VAL A 104 1.07 11.24 -4.63
N ASP A 105 0.82 10.95 -5.90
CA ASP A 105 0.19 11.87 -6.83
C ASP A 105 -1.03 11.19 -7.47
N GLY A 106 -2.25 11.59 -7.03
CA GLY A 106 -3.50 11.03 -7.53
C GLY A 106 -4.07 9.88 -6.68
N ARG A 107 -4.72 8.92 -7.33
CA ARG A 107 -5.57 7.93 -6.66
C ARG A 107 -4.81 6.82 -5.94
N VAL A 108 -5.25 6.55 -4.70
CA VAL A 108 -4.80 5.46 -3.84
C VAL A 108 -6.02 4.67 -3.38
N VAL A 109 -6.17 3.43 -3.80
CA VAL A 109 -7.38 2.64 -3.54
C VAL A 109 -7.01 1.30 -2.90
N ALA A 110 -7.80 0.85 -1.95
CA ALA A 110 -7.73 -0.50 -1.37
C ALA A 110 -6.31 -0.86 -0.87
N GLY A 111 -5.71 -1.92 -1.41
CA GLY A 111 -4.32 -2.31 -1.09
C GLY A 111 -3.27 -1.20 -1.32
N GLY A 112 -3.53 -0.24 -2.21
CA GLY A 112 -2.68 0.95 -2.35
C GLY A 112 -2.57 1.77 -1.06
N VAL A 113 -3.68 1.87 -0.30
CA VAL A 113 -3.70 2.52 1.03
C VAL A 113 -2.81 1.75 2.01
N GLY A 114 -2.73 0.42 1.88
CA GLY A 114 -1.81 -0.40 2.69
C GLY A 114 -0.35 -0.07 2.47
N LEU A 115 0.08 0.10 1.21
CA LEU A 115 1.45 0.51 0.88
C LEU A 115 1.79 1.88 1.51
N VAL A 116 0.86 2.84 1.41
CA VAL A 116 0.98 4.16 2.04
C VAL A 116 1.05 4.04 3.57
N ALA A 117 0.12 3.29 4.19
CA ALA A 117 0.05 3.15 5.64
C ALA A 117 1.26 2.40 6.24
N ALA A 118 1.89 1.52 5.47
CA ALA A 118 3.09 0.77 5.89
C ALA A 118 4.39 1.57 5.75
N SER A 119 4.36 2.72 5.08
CA SER A 119 5.53 3.58 4.89
C SER A 119 5.83 4.44 6.13
N ASP A 120 7.07 4.87 6.29
CA ASP A 120 7.47 5.72 7.41
C ASP A 120 6.96 7.15 7.23
N ILE A 121 7.08 7.69 6.01
CA ILE A 121 6.71 9.07 5.67
C ILE A 121 5.91 9.08 4.37
N VAL A 122 4.89 9.92 4.32
CA VAL A 122 4.01 10.08 3.16
C VAL A 122 3.96 11.54 2.72
N LEU A 123 4.49 11.80 1.54
CA LEU A 123 4.38 13.07 0.84
C LEU A 123 3.28 12.93 -0.23
N ALA A 124 2.34 13.86 -0.27
CA ALA A 124 1.27 13.81 -1.25
C ALA A 124 1.05 15.16 -1.95
N THR A 125 0.52 15.10 -3.18
CA THR A 125 0.00 16.30 -3.83
C THR A 125 -1.41 16.62 -3.30
N PRO A 126 -1.88 17.87 -3.42
CA PRO A 126 -3.28 18.22 -3.10
C PRO A 126 -4.33 17.44 -3.93
N ARG A 127 -3.91 16.82 -5.05
CA ARG A 127 -4.78 15.99 -5.91
C ARG A 127 -4.91 14.54 -5.44
N ALA A 128 -4.16 14.15 -4.40
CA ALA A 128 -4.20 12.78 -3.90
C ALA A 128 -5.56 12.46 -3.28
N GLU A 129 -6.07 11.27 -3.59
CA GLU A 129 -7.34 10.76 -3.09
C GLU A 129 -7.15 9.34 -2.58
N PHE A 130 -7.77 9.04 -1.44
CA PHE A 130 -7.63 7.74 -0.76
C PHE A 130 -9.00 7.11 -0.53
N SER A 131 -9.15 5.83 -0.82
CA SER A 131 -10.41 5.13 -0.57
C SER A 131 -10.23 3.65 -0.24
N LEU A 132 -11.17 3.11 0.55
CA LEU A 132 -11.26 1.69 0.92
C LEU A 132 -12.65 1.17 0.51
N PRO A 133 -12.86 0.82 -0.77
CA PRO A 133 -14.16 0.41 -1.29
C PRO A 133 -14.48 -1.06 -1.08
N GLU A 134 -13.63 -1.83 -0.39
CA GLU A 134 -13.71 -3.28 -0.28
C GLU A 134 -15.07 -3.76 0.23
N ALA A 135 -15.69 -3.03 1.18
CA ALA A 135 -17.00 -3.40 1.74
C ALA A 135 -18.14 -3.41 0.70
N LEU A 136 -18.03 -2.59 -0.35
CA LEU A 136 -19.00 -2.60 -1.46
C LEU A 136 -18.95 -3.90 -2.27
N TRP A 137 -17.82 -4.59 -2.24
CA TRP A 137 -17.60 -5.88 -2.92
C TRP A 137 -17.96 -7.08 -2.04
N GLY A 138 -18.22 -6.85 -0.75
CA GLY A 138 -18.35 -7.89 0.27
C GLY A 138 -17.02 -8.35 0.84
N LEU A 139 -15.96 -7.57 0.60
CA LEU A 139 -14.62 -7.76 1.13
C LEU A 139 -14.35 -6.80 2.30
N LEU A 140 -13.29 -7.03 3.02
CA LEU A 140 -12.72 -6.09 3.99
C LEU A 140 -11.24 -5.87 3.67
N PRO A 141 -10.68 -4.69 3.97
CA PRO A 141 -9.25 -4.42 3.78
C PRO A 141 -8.41 -5.06 4.91
N CYS A 142 -8.56 -6.38 5.14
CA CYS A 142 -8.01 -7.05 6.33
C CYS A 142 -6.50 -6.91 6.45
N CYS A 143 -5.74 -7.07 5.35
CA CYS A 143 -4.29 -6.90 5.35
C CYS A 143 -3.85 -5.43 5.48
N VAL A 144 -4.71 -4.48 5.11
CA VAL A 144 -4.44 -3.03 5.17
C VAL A 144 -4.67 -2.49 6.59
N LEU A 145 -5.76 -2.93 7.23
CA LEU A 145 -6.23 -2.38 8.50
C LEU A 145 -5.18 -2.36 9.61
N PRO A 146 -4.36 -3.39 9.84
CA PRO A 146 -3.37 -3.35 10.91
C PRO A 146 -2.40 -2.17 10.79
N PHE A 147 -1.95 -1.85 9.56
CA PHE A 147 -1.05 -0.73 9.29
C PHE A 147 -1.80 0.60 9.33
N LEU A 148 -3.02 0.64 8.82
CA LEU A 148 -3.84 1.84 8.83
C LEU A 148 -4.25 2.25 10.26
N LEU A 149 -4.66 1.29 11.11
CA LEU A 149 -4.98 1.52 12.52
C LEU A 149 -3.82 2.15 13.28
N ARG A 150 -2.60 1.66 13.04
CA ARG A 150 -1.37 2.20 13.63
C ARG A 150 -1.16 3.67 13.23
N ARG A 151 -1.53 4.04 11.99
CA ARG A 151 -1.25 5.36 11.43
C ARG A 151 -2.33 6.41 11.74
N ILE A 152 -3.61 6.06 11.58
CA ILE A 152 -4.72 7.02 11.72
C ILE A 152 -5.66 6.73 12.90
N GLY A 153 -5.38 5.69 13.67
CA GLY A 153 -6.20 5.27 14.79
C GLY A 153 -7.46 4.49 14.40
N CYS A 154 -8.05 3.82 15.39
CA CYS A 154 -9.15 2.87 15.18
C CYS A 154 -10.40 3.55 14.60
N GLN A 155 -10.87 4.62 15.23
CA GLN A 155 -12.14 5.23 14.86
C GLN A 155 -12.13 5.80 13.43
N LYS A 156 -11.01 6.40 13.01
CA LYS A 156 -10.89 6.97 11.66
C LYS A 156 -10.83 5.87 10.60
N ALA A 157 -10.06 4.82 10.87
CA ALA A 157 -9.97 3.65 9.97
C ALA A 157 -11.33 2.96 9.83
N TYR A 158 -12.04 2.72 10.95
CA TYR A 158 -13.39 2.15 10.94
C TYR A 158 -14.37 2.99 10.13
N PHE A 159 -14.37 4.32 10.34
CA PHE A 159 -15.22 5.24 9.58
C PHE A 159 -14.97 5.16 8.07
N LEU A 160 -13.70 5.18 7.64
CA LEU A 160 -13.34 5.08 6.22
C LEU A 160 -13.78 3.75 5.59
N THR A 161 -13.53 2.65 6.30
CA THR A 161 -13.90 1.31 5.83
C THR A 161 -15.42 1.14 5.75
N LEU A 162 -16.16 1.65 6.74
CA LEU A 162 -17.60 1.51 6.79
C LEU A 162 -18.30 2.39 5.73
N THR A 163 -17.85 3.62 5.56
CA THR A 163 -18.47 4.57 4.63
C THR A 163 -18.02 4.39 3.19
N THR A 164 -16.87 3.72 2.97
CA THR A 164 -16.24 3.51 1.65
C THR A 164 -16.00 4.79 0.85
N ARG A 165 -16.14 5.96 1.50
CA ARG A 165 -16.01 7.25 0.83
C ARG A 165 -14.56 7.55 0.47
N THR A 166 -14.38 8.35 -0.56
CA THR A 166 -13.09 8.92 -0.90
C THR A 166 -12.72 10.01 0.10
N MET A 167 -11.48 9.96 0.58
CA MET A 167 -10.86 10.94 1.46
C MET A 167 -9.90 11.80 0.62
N SER A 168 -10.06 13.10 0.68
CA SER A 168 -9.17 14.07 0.01
C SER A 168 -7.78 14.11 0.66
N ALA A 169 -6.79 14.67 -0.04
CA ALA A 169 -5.44 14.88 0.47
C ALA A 169 -5.43 15.69 1.79
N GLN A 170 -6.26 16.74 1.89
CA GLN A 170 -6.37 17.57 3.09
C GLN A 170 -6.97 16.79 4.27
N GLU A 171 -7.97 15.95 4.03
CA GLU A 171 -8.52 15.06 5.06
C GLU A 171 -7.51 13.98 5.48
N ALA A 172 -6.70 13.48 4.53
CA ALA A 172 -5.64 12.51 4.79
C ALA A 172 -4.51 13.12 5.63
N LEU A 173 -4.13 14.36 5.37
CA LEU A 173 -3.20 15.12 6.23
C LEU A 173 -3.77 15.28 7.64
N SER A 174 -5.03 15.74 7.77
CA SER A 174 -5.69 15.92 9.06
C SER A 174 -5.89 14.60 9.82
N ALA A 175 -5.95 13.48 9.12
CA ALA A 175 -6.05 12.14 9.69
C ALA A 175 -4.68 11.50 9.97
N HIS A 176 -3.57 12.16 9.67
CA HIS A 176 -2.20 11.65 9.78
C HIS A 176 -1.89 10.44 8.86
N LEU A 177 -2.67 10.23 7.81
CA LEU A 177 -2.31 9.29 6.74
C LEU A 177 -1.23 9.88 5.84
N VAL A 178 -1.28 11.18 5.60
CA VAL A 178 -0.28 11.99 4.89
C VAL A 178 0.46 12.84 5.91
N ASP A 179 1.77 12.97 5.77
CA ASP A 179 2.61 13.77 6.68
C ASP A 179 2.85 15.18 6.13
N GLU A 180 2.91 15.34 4.81
CA GLU A 180 3.11 16.66 4.17
C GLU A 180 2.39 16.71 2.82
N LEU A 181 1.74 17.85 2.55
CA LEU A 181 1.20 18.19 1.22
C LEU A 181 2.12 19.16 0.50
N SER A 182 2.42 18.88 -0.78
CA SER A 182 3.23 19.73 -1.63
C SER A 182 2.78 19.63 -3.08
N GLU A 183 2.70 20.78 -3.77
CA GLU A 183 2.52 20.80 -5.23
C GLU A 183 3.76 20.26 -5.97
N ASN A 184 4.93 20.35 -5.35
CA ASN A 184 6.20 19.86 -5.88
C ASN A 184 6.79 18.80 -4.96
N LEU A 185 6.50 17.52 -5.25
CA LEU A 185 7.01 16.39 -4.48
C LEU A 185 8.53 16.22 -4.58
N ASP A 186 9.18 16.68 -5.65
CA ASP A 186 10.64 16.60 -5.77
C ASP A 186 11.32 17.56 -4.79
N ASP A 187 10.80 18.77 -4.65
CA ASP A 187 11.32 19.74 -3.68
C ASP A 187 11.04 19.31 -2.24
N ALA A 188 9.84 18.79 -1.95
CA ALA A 188 9.48 18.24 -0.64
C ALA A 188 10.41 17.07 -0.27
N LEU A 189 10.60 16.09 -1.15
CA LEU A 189 11.50 14.97 -0.93
C LEU A 189 12.94 15.44 -0.74
N ARG A 190 13.43 16.38 -1.54
CA ARG A 190 14.77 16.94 -1.41
C ARG A 190 14.99 17.58 -0.04
N LYS A 191 14.04 18.39 0.44
CA LYS A 191 14.10 19.01 1.77
C LYS A 191 14.10 17.97 2.89
N LEU A 192 13.23 16.97 2.77
CA LEU A 192 13.13 15.85 3.70
C LEU A 192 14.45 15.06 3.76
N THR A 193 15.00 14.66 2.63
CA THR A 193 16.23 13.85 2.56
C THR A 193 17.44 14.59 3.09
N LEU A 194 17.52 15.92 2.97
CA LEU A 194 18.57 16.72 3.63
C LEU A 194 18.60 16.51 5.15
N ARG A 195 17.42 16.42 5.78
CA ARG A 195 17.32 16.15 7.24
C ARG A 195 17.59 14.69 7.57
N LEU A 196 17.01 13.76 6.81
CA LEU A 196 17.18 12.33 7.03
C LEU A 196 18.64 11.89 6.87
N ASN A 197 19.38 12.51 5.96
CA ASN A 197 20.81 12.23 5.74
C ASN A 197 21.73 12.66 6.90
N LEU A 198 21.22 13.42 7.88
CA LEU A 198 21.95 13.75 9.10
C LEU A 198 21.88 12.63 10.15
N LEU A 199 20.95 11.69 10.00
CA LEU A 199 20.80 10.57 10.93
C LEU A 199 21.86 9.50 10.64
N ASP A 200 22.36 8.88 11.68
CA ASP A 200 23.17 7.67 11.57
C ASP A 200 22.29 6.45 11.27
N ASP A 201 22.78 5.51 10.49
CA ASP A 201 22.01 4.31 10.10
C ASP A 201 21.62 3.46 11.33
N ARG A 202 22.48 3.42 12.36
CA ARG A 202 22.19 2.73 13.62
C ARG A 202 21.03 3.37 14.35
N VAL A 203 20.96 4.71 14.37
CA VAL A 203 19.87 5.44 15.00
C VAL A 203 18.55 5.17 14.29
N ILE A 204 18.56 5.04 12.96
CA ILE A 204 17.35 4.68 12.19
C ILE A 204 16.86 3.27 12.60
N LEU A 205 17.76 2.30 12.66
CA LEU A 205 17.45 0.93 13.09
C LEU A 205 16.91 0.89 14.51
N ASP A 206 17.59 1.55 15.45
CA ASP A 206 17.18 1.59 16.87
C ASP A 206 15.81 2.27 17.02
N LEU A 207 15.57 3.36 16.30
CA LEU A 207 14.29 4.07 16.30
C LEU A 207 13.16 3.17 15.81
N LYS A 208 13.32 2.56 14.64
CA LYS A 208 12.30 1.65 14.05
C LYS A 208 12.09 0.42 14.95
N GLY A 209 13.16 -0.15 15.48
CA GLY A 209 13.09 -1.27 16.43
C GLY A 209 12.35 -0.93 17.71
N TYR A 210 12.60 0.25 18.28
CA TYR A 210 11.90 0.70 19.48
C TYR A 210 10.41 0.96 19.21
N PHE A 211 10.07 1.66 18.11
CA PHE A 211 8.67 1.85 17.73
C PHE A 211 7.95 0.53 17.49
N GLN A 212 8.63 -0.46 16.90
CA GLN A 212 8.06 -1.79 16.72
C GLN A 212 7.74 -2.47 18.06
N GLN A 213 8.58 -2.29 19.09
CA GLN A 213 8.33 -2.88 20.41
C GLN A 213 7.11 -2.25 21.11
N ILE A 214 6.89 -0.94 20.95
CA ILE A 214 5.80 -0.23 21.67
C ILE A 214 4.49 -0.13 20.87
N SER A 215 4.53 -0.26 19.55
CA SER A 215 3.36 -0.08 18.67
C SER A 215 3.32 -1.06 17.50
N GLY A 216 4.07 -2.16 17.56
CA GLY A 216 4.10 -3.18 16.52
C GLY A 216 2.78 -3.94 16.39
N ILE A 217 2.56 -4.51 15.21
CA ILE A 217 1.39 -5.36 14.95
C ILE A 217 1.68 -6.75 15.52
N PRO A 218 0.84 -7.25 16.46
CA PRO A 218 1.00 -8.60 16.99
C PRO A 218 0.87 -9.68 15.91
N PRO A 219 1.65 -10.78 15.99
CA PRO A 219 1.57 -11.87 15.01
C PRO A 219 0.16 -12.48 14.86
N GLU A 220 -0.63 -12.49 15.92
CA GLU A 220 -2.00 -13.00 15.93
C GLU A 220 -2.91 -12.15 15.02
N ILE A 221 -2.71 -10.84 15.01
CA ILE A 221 -3.45 -9.92 14.12
C ILE A 221 -3.08 -10.15 12.66
N GLU A 222 -1.81 -10.45 12.37
CA GLU A 222 -1.35 -10.81 11.03
C GLU A 222 -2.04 -12.09 10.54
N GLN A 223 -2.12 -13.12 11.38
CA GLN A 223 -2.81 -14.37 11.06
C GLN A 223 -4.31 -14.15 10.80
N ILE A 224 -4.98 -13.40 11.67
CA ILE A 224 -6.40 -13.04 11.51
C ILE A 224 -6.61 -12.31 10.19
N ALA A 225 -5.75 -11.36 9.84
CA ALA A 225 -5.86 -10.57 8.61
C ALA A 225 -5.82 -11.46 7.35
N VAL A 226 -4.89 -12.41 7.28
CA VAL A 226 -4.78 -13.35 6.16
C VAL A 226 -5.99 -14.30 6.12
N GLN A 227 -6.37 -14.89 7.27
CA GLN A 227 -7.50 -15.80 7.35
C GLN A 227 -8.81 -15.13 6.93
N GLU A 228 -9.09 -13.92 7.40
CA GLU A 228 -10.30 -13.19 7.05
C GLU A 228 -10.30 -12.75 5.57
N THR A 229 -9.16 -12.33 5.02
CA THR A 229 -9.04 -12.04 3.58
C THR A 229 -9.46 -13.26 2.76
N ASN A 230 -8.90 -14.44 3.07
CA ASN A 230 -9.17 -15.68 2.35
C ASN A 230 -10.61 -16.16 2.53
N ARG A 231 -11.13 -16.08 3.76
CA ARG A 231 -12.52 -16.43 4.07
C ARG A 231 -13.51 -15.61 3.26
N LEU A 232 -13.29 -14.30 3.16
CA LEU A 232 -14.17 -13.38 2.42
C LEU A 232 -14.03 -13.57 0.90
N ALA A 233 -12.81 -13.65 0.38
CA ALA A 233 -12.57 -13.90 -1.04
C ALA A 233 -13.16 -15.23 -1.52
N GLY A 234 -13.22 -16.24 -0.62
CA GLY A 234 -13.84 -17.53 -0.89
C GLY A 234 -15.37 -17.52 -0.98
N GLN A 235 -16.05 -16.43 -0.57
CA GLN A 235 -17.52 -16.37 -0.56
C GLN A 235 -18.09 -16.35 -2.00
N PRO A 236 -19.13 -17.17 -2.29
CA PRO A 236 -19.69 -17.26 -3.65
C PRO A 236 -20.17 -15.91 -4.18
N TYR A 237 -20.84 -15.11 -3.35
CA TYR A 237 -21.36 -13.81 -3.77
C TYR A 237 -20.24 -12.79 -4.09
N VAL A 238 -19.09 -12.86 -3.40
CA VAL A 238 -17.93 -12.02 -3.66
C VAL A 238 -17.33 -12.38 -5.02
N ARG A 239 -17.12 -13.66 -5.27
CA ARG A 239 -16.64 -14.16 -6.57
C ARG A 239 -17.58 -13.79 -7.71
N GLU A 240 -18.88 -13.89 -7.48
CA GLU A 240 -19.90 -13.46 -8.45
C GLU A 240 -19.81 -11.96 -8.74
N ASN A 241 -19.69 -11.12 -7.70
CA ASN A 241 -19.54 -9.68 -7.86
C ASN A 241 -18.31 -9.34 -8.71
N ILE A 242 -17.15 -9.91 -8.38
CA ILE A 242 -15.91 -9.70 -9.11
C ILE A 242 -16.02 -10.20 -10.55
N SER A 243 -16.58 -11.40 -10.78
CA SER A 243 -16.79 -11.98 -12.11
C SER A 243 -17.67 -11.10 -12.99
N ASN A 244 -18.80 -10.61 -12.45
CA ASN A 244 -19.70 -9.72 -13.18
C ASN A 244 -19.03 -8.39 -13.57
N TYR A 245 -18.21 -7.84 -12.69
CA TYR A 245 -17.44 -6.64 -13.00
C TYR A 245 -16.44 -6.87 -14.13
N ILE A 246 -15.66 -7.95 -14.06
CA ILE A 246 -14.66 -8.25 -15.08
C ILE A 246 -15.29 -8.54 -16.45
N GLN A 247 -16.39 -9.32 -16.46
CA GLN A 247 -17.02 -9.75 -17.72
C GLN A 247 -17.96 -8.71 -18.33
N ARG A 248 -18.63 -7.90 -17.50
CA ARG A 248 -19.73 -7.03 -17.90
C ARG A 248 -19.56 -5.57 -17.48
N GLY A 249 -18.52 -5.23 -16.71
CA GLY A 249 -18.33 -3.91 -16.11
C GLY A 249 -19.37 -3.53 -15.05
N LEU A 250 -20.18 -4.50 -14.57
CA LEU A 250 -21.25 -4.25 -13.60
C LEU A 250 -20.70 -4.17 -12.19
N LEU A 251 -20.95 -3.05 -11.53
CA LEU A 251 -20.58 -2.85 -10.13
C LEU A 251 -21.57 -3.56 -9.18
N PRO A 252 -21.13 -4.05 -8.01
CA PRO A 252 -22.00 -4.82 -7.10
C PRO A 252 -23.30 -4.12 -6.69
N TRP A 253 -23.26 -2.79 -6.57
CA TRP A 253 -24.43 -1.97 -6.16
C TRP A 253 -25.39 -1.64 -7.30
N GLU A 254 -25.02 -1.88 -8.56
CA GLU A 254 -25.89 -1.66 -9.72
C GLU A 254 -26.89 -2.80 -9.93
N LYS A 255 -26.70 -3.94 -9.25
CA LYS A 255 -27.54 -5.13 -9.34
C LYS A 255 -28.74 -5.15 -8.40
N ARG A 256 -28.90 -4.17 -7.53
CA ARG A 256 -30.04 -4.16 -6.60
C ARG A 256 -31.28 -3.65 -7.34
N PRO A 257 -32.28 -4.52 -7.64
CA PRO A 257 -33.59 -4.02 -8.02
C PRO A 257 -34.09 -3.15 -6.86
N SER A 258 -34.59 -1.97 -7.21
CA SER A 258 -35.28 -1.03 -6.32
C SER A 258 -36.44 -1.69 -5.62
#